data_784650a4271b2afaaef269ccf617cebc
#
_entry.id   784650a4271b2afaaef269ccf617cebc
#
_cell.length_a   1.000
_cell.length_b   1.000
_cell.length_c   1.000
_cell.angle_alpha   90.00
_cell.angle_beta   90.00
_cell.angle_gamma   90.00
#
_symmetry.space_group_name_H-M   'P 1'
#
loop_
_entity.id
_entity.type
_entity.pdbx_description
1 polymer ?
#
loop_
_entity_poly.entity_id
_entity_poly.type
_entity_poly.pdbx_seq_one_letter_code
_entity_poly.pdbx_strand_id
1 'polypeptide(L)'
;MSASNQKGSMQKTLSLWNFFTIGFGAIIGTGWVLMVGDWMIIGGGPVAAMIAFIIGAVFLLPIGAVFGELTAAIPISGGIVEYVDRTYGNTMSYITGWFLALGNAILCPWEAIAISTLVSDMFGDLFPILRSIKLYSIMGADVYLLPTVIALSFAVYVIIQNFRGASAAASLQAFLTKALLCGMILAMGISLVKGGPENIQPIFASVEGAASSTSASTMFAGIISVLVMTPFFYAGFDTIPQQAEEAAEGLDWNKFGRVISLALLASGGFYMVCIYSFGSIIPWTDFVKSSVPALACLKTINIFLYIAMLCIATIGPMGPMNSFYGATSRIMLAMGRKGQLPRSFAEVDPVSGTPKTANILLAVLTVIGPFLGKKMLVPLTNVSALAFIFACTMVSFSCYKMRLTEPDLPRPYKVPGGKFGISLACLAGSLIVLLMIVPGSPATLNAVEWSIVLGWLAIGLIIKTLHRNKTCLLYTSPSPRDS
;
A
#
# COMPACT_ATOMS: atom_id res chain seq x y z
N MET A 1 45.28 7.73 10.13
CA MET A 1 44.42 8.66 9.39
C MET A 1 43.49 7.83 8.51
N SER A 2 42.21 7.70 8.83
CA SER A 2 41.04 7.46 8.01
C SER A 2 39.97 6.61 8.73
N ALA A 3 39.47 7.10 9.85
CA ALA A 3 38.32 6.48 10.54
C ALA A 3 37.14 7.46 10.77
N SER A 4 37.10 8.58 10.03
CA SER A 4 36.15 9.66 10.34
C SER A 4 35.12 9.99 9.24
N ASN A 5 35.00 9.17 8.16
CA ASN A 5 34.10 9.52 7.05
C ASN A 5 33.04 8.45 6.68
N GLN A 6 32.70 7.53 7.59
CA GLN A 6 31.66 6.50 7.34
C GLN A 6 30.35 6.71 8.13
N LYS A 7 30.11 7.89 8.69
CA LYS A 7 28.88 8.18 9.46
C LYS A 7 27.66 8.55 8.58
N GLY A 8 27.45 7.94 7.42
CA GLY A 8 26.31 8.27 6.55
C GLY A 8 26.01 7.28 5.42
N SER A 9 26.81 6.22 5.24
CA SER A 9 26.53 5.22 4.20
C SER A 9 25.70 4.06 4.76
N MET A 10 24.63 3.68 4.05
CA MET A 10 23.83 2.49 4.34
C MET A 10 24.69 1.23 4.20
N GLN A 11 24.42 0.19 5.01
CA GLN A 11 25.11 -1.10 4.89
C GLN A 11 24.65 -1.81 3.61
N LYS A 12 25.59 -2.12 2.73
CA LYS A 12 25.35 -2.79 1.44
C LYS A 12 25.33 -4.31 1.60
N THR A 13 24.17 -4.88 1.95
CA THR A 13 24.05 -6.31 2.29
C THR A 13 22.93 -7.04 1.54
N LEU A 14 22.04 -6.34 0.83
CA LEU A 14 20.86 -6.93 0.24
C LEU A 14 21.15 -7.67 -1.08
N SER A 15 20.89 -8.96 -1.11
CA SER A 15 20.92 -9.81 -2.30
C SER A 15 19.61 -9.68 -3.12
N LEU A 16 19.59 -10.22 -4.35
CA LEU A 16 18.37 -10.29 -5.16
C LEU A 16 17.23 -11.05 -4.47
N TRP A 17 17.56 -12.10 -3.71
CA TRP A 17 16.58 -12.85 -2.94
C TRP A 17 16.01 -12.03 -1.78
N ASN A 18 16.85 -11.23 -1.11
CA ASN A 18 16.37 -10.31 -0.07
C ASN A 18 15.39 -9.28 -0.67
N PHE A 19 15.70 -8.70 -1.83
CA PHE A 19 14.79 -7.78 -2.52
C PHE A 19 13.46 -8.44 -2.89
N PHE A 20 13.48 -9.70 -3.39
CA PHE A 20 12.25 -10.44 -3.64
C PHE A 20 11.42 -10.63 -2.37
N THR A 21 12.04 -11.11 -1.29
CA THR A 21 11.33 -11.38 -0.03
C THR A 21 10.80 -10.12 0.63
N ILE A 22 11.53 -9.01 0.54
CA ILE A 22 11.09 -7.70 1.02
C ILE A 22 9.87 -7.23 0.22
N GLY A 23 9.95 -7.23 -1.12
CA GLY A 23 8.86 -6.79 -1.98
C GLY A 23 7.63 -7.68 -1.86
N PHE A 24 7.79 -9.00 -1.95
CA PHE A 24 6.68 -9.94 -1.78
C PHE A 24 6.05 -9.82 -0.39
N GLY A 25 6.86 -9.73 0.67
CA GLY A 25 6.37 -9.58 2.04
C GLY A 25 5.74 -8.20 2.32
N ALA A 26 6.09 -7.16 1.56
CA ALA A 26 5.42 -5.86 1.64
C ALA A 26 4.06 -5.88 0.91
N ILE A 27 3.95 -6.60 -0.21
CA ILE A 27 2.70 -6.76 -0.96
C ILE A 27 1.69 -7.60 -0.18
N ILE A 28 2.14 -8.73 0.40
CA ILE A 28 1.24 -9.67 1.07
C ILE A 28 1.09 -9.27 2.55
N GLY A 29 0.04 -8.51 2.82
CA GLY A 29 -0.42 -8.14 4.16
C GLY A 29 -1.61 -8.96 4.63
N THR A 30 -2.36 -8.44 5.59
CA THR A 30 -3.60 -9.05 6.12
C THR A 30 -4.86 -8.61 5.37
N GLY A 31 -4.73 -7.73 4.38
CA GLY A 31 -5.86 -7.18 3.64
C GLY A 31 -6.81 -8.22 3.07
N TRP A 32 -6.29 -9.38 2.63
CA TRP A 32 -7.11 -10.47 2.11
C TRP A 32 -8.09 -11.06 3.15
N VAL A 33 -7.70 -11.12 4.44
CA VAL A 33 -8.58 -11.65 5.50
C VAL A 33 -9.87 -10.85 5.61
N LEU A 34 -9.76 -9.53 5.49
CA LEU A 34 -10.88 -8.59 5.63
C LEU A 34 -11.62 -8.39 4.32
N MET A 35 -10.90 -8.31 3.20
CA MET A 35 -11.42 -7.79 1.95
C MET A 35 -11.82 -8.87 0.94
N VAL A 36 -11.51 -10.15 1.17
CA VAL A 36 -11.85 -11.21 0.21
C VAL A 36 -13.37 -11.31 -0.05
N GLY A 37 -14.19 -11.09 0.98
CA GLY A 37 -15.64 -11.00 0.83
C GLY A 37 -16.06 -9.75 0.05
N ASP A 38 -15.47 -8.60 0.35
CA ASP A 38 -15.78 -7.35 -0.36
C ASP A 38 -15.39 -7.42 -1.85
N TRP A 39 -14.26 -8.05 -2.18
CA TRP A 39 -13.88 -8.28 -3.59
C TRP A 39 -14.92 -9.10 -4.33
N MET A 40 -15.48 -10.15 -3.68
CA MET A 40 -16.54 -10.95 -4.28
C MET A 40 -17.86 -10.18 -4.42
N ILE A 41 -18.24 -9.37 -3.43
CA ILE A 41 -19.43 -8.52 -3.47
C ILE A 41 -19.31 -7.48 -4.59
N ILE A 42 -18.20 -6.73 -4.60
CA ILE A 42 -17.93 -5.67 -5.59
C ILE A 42 -17.82 -6.26 -6.99
N GLY A 43 -17.20 -7.44 -7.11
CA GLY A 43 -17.05 -8.16 -8.37
C GLY A 43 -18.34 -8.83 -8.86
N GLY A 44 -19.31 -9.05 -7.96
CA GLY A 44 -20.48 -9.88 -8.24
C GLY A 44 -20.15 -11.38 -8.32
N GLY A 45 -19.02 -11.80 -7.73
CA GLY A 45 -18.62 -13.20 -7.59
C GLY A 45 -17.12 -13.42 -7.56
N PRO A 46 -16.68 -14.61 -7.11
CA PRO A 46 -15.26 -14.97 -7.02
C PRO A 46 -14.53 -14.89 -8.36
N VAL A 47 -15.20 -15.31 -9.45
CA VAL A 47 -14.60 -15.36 -10.80
C VAL A 47 -14.23 -13.96 -11.29
N ALA A 48 -15.13 -12.99 -11.14
CA ALA A 48 -14.87 -11.61 -11.53
C ALA A 48 -13.71 -11.01 -10.69
N ALA A 49 -13.68 -11.29 -9.41
CA ALA A 49 -12.59 -10.85 -8.53
C ALA A 49 -11.23 -11.48 -8.93
N MET A 50 -11.18 -12.79 -9.21
CA MET A 50 -9.97 -13.46 -9.69
C MET A 50 -9.46 -12.85 -11.00
N ILE A 51 -10.36 -12.64 -11.98
CA ILE A 51 -10.02 -12.02 -13.27
C ILE A 51 -9.45 -10.61 -13.05
N ALA A 52 -10.07 -9.81 -12.17
CA ALA A 52 -9.60 -8.46 -11.86
C ALA A 52 -8.17 -8.45 -11.27
N PHE A 53 -7.86 -9.34 -10.35
CA PHE A 53 -6.51 -9.47 -9.80
C PHE A 53 -5.48 -9.94 -10.83
N ILE A 54 -5.84 -10.88 -11.72
CA ILE A 54 -4.96 -11.29 -12.82
C ILE A 54 -4.68 -10.11 -13.75
N ILE A 55 -5.71 -9.39 -14.19
CA ILE A 55 -5.55 -8.20 -15.04
C ILE A 55 -4.72 -7.14 -14.33
N GLY A 56 -4.97 -6.90 -13.04
CA GLY A 56 -4.19 -5.99 -12.21
C GLY A 56 -2.70 -6.35 -12.18
N ALA A 57 -2.36 -7.62 -11.98
CA ALA A 57 -0.98 -8.10 -12.05
C ALA A 57 -0.37 -7.84 -13.44
N VAL A 58 -1.09 -8.19 -14.51
CA VAL A 58 -0.63 -8.00 -15.90
C VAL A 58 -0.39 -6.51 -16.19
N PHE A 59 -1.24 -5.61 -15.71
CA PHE A 59 -1.07 -4.16 -15.89
C PHE A 59 0.11 -3.59 -15.09
N LEU A 60 0.39 -4.16 -13.93
CA LEU A 60 1.51 -3.71 -13.09
C LEU A 60 2.86 -4.29 -13.51
N LEU A 61 2.91 -5.39 -14.29
CA LEU A 61 4.17 -5.96 -14.76
C LEU A 61 5.04 -4.98 -15.56
N PRO A 62 4.54 -4.28 -16.60
CA PRO A 62 5.35 -3.30 -17.32
C PRO A 62 5.74 -2.11 -16.42
N ILE A 63 4.89 -1.72 -15.48
CA ILE A 63 5.21 -0.68 -14.49
C ILE A 63 6.35 -1.15 -13.58
N GLY A 64 6.29 -2.36 -13.05
CA GLY A 64 7.37 -2.96 -12.25
C GLY A 64 8.69 -3.05 -13.02
N ALA A 65 8.65 -3.37 -14.32
CA ALA A 65 9.83 -3.37 -15.17
C ALA A 65 10.41 -1.97 -15.36
N VAL A 66 9.57 -0.92 -15.46
CA VAL A 66 10.00 0.48 -15.48
C VAL A 66 10.74 0.85 -14.20
N PHE A 67 10.19 0.49 -13.04
CA PHE A 67 10.88 0.69 -11.75
C PHE A 67 12.23 -0.03 -11.73
N GLY A 68 12.29 -1.26 -12.25
CA GLY A 68 13.52 -2.02 -12.37
C GLY A 68 14.58 -1.31 -13.22
N GLU A 69 14.20 -0.72 -14.35
CA GLU A 69 15.11 0.03 -15.23
C GLU A 69 15.63 1.30 -14.57
N LEU A 70 14.74 2.11 -14.02
CA LEU A 70 15.13 3.37 -13.40
C LEU A 70 15.99 3.16 -12.17
N THR A 71 15.66 2.17 -11.34
CA THR A 71 16.45 1.84 -10.15
C THR A 71 17.81 1.29 -10.50
N ALA A 72 17.92 0.40 -11.50
CA ALA A 72 19.21 -0.11 -11.95
C ALA A 72 20.10 0.98 -12.58
N ALA A 73 19.49 2.00 -13.20
CA ALA A 73 20.19 3.14 -13.78
C ALA A 73 20.56 4.21 -12.73
N ILE A 74 19.72 4.43 -11.74
CA ILE A 74 19.83 5.49 -10.73
C ILE A 74 19.43 4.90 -9.36
N PRO A 75 20.33 4.14 -8.70
CA PRO A 75 20.04 3.43 -7.46
C PRO A 75 20.13 4.38 -6.24
N ILE A 76 19.09 5.19 -6.03
CA ILE A 76 19.01 6.17 -4.94
C ILE A 76 17.72 5.98 -4.13
N SER A 77 17.79 6.19 -2.82
CA SER A 77 16.63 6.21 -1.94
C SER A 77 15.70 7.38 -2.29
N GLY A 78 14.38 7.11 -2.29
CA GLY A 78 13.39 8.12 -2.70
C GLY A 78 13.33 8.35 -4.21
N GLY A 79 13.80 7.39 -5.02
CA GLY A 79 13.98 7.48 -6.47
C GLY A 79 12.80 8.04 -7.25
N ILE A 80 11.55 7.77 -6.84
CA ILE A 80 10.34 8.25 -7.53
C ILE A 80 10.33 9.79 -7.64
N VAL A 81 10.61 10.47 -6.53
CA VAL A 81 10.68 11.95 -6.49
C VAL A 81 11.80 12.46 -7.40
N GLU A 82 12.95 11.76 -7.40
CA GLU A 82 14.11 12.09 -8.25
C GLU A 82 13.82 11.87 -9.72
N TYR A 83 13.26 10.72 -10.11
CA TYR A 83 12.98 10.39 -11.51
C TYR A 83 12.04 11.42 -12.15
N VAL A 84 11.00 11.83 -11.42
CA VAL A 84 10.04 12.81 -11.92
C VAL A 84 10.64 14.22 -11.93
N ASP A 85 11.45 14.59 -10.92
CA ASP A 85 12.13 15.88 -10.88
C ASP A 85 13.08 16.06 -12.07
N ARG A 86 13.88 15.06 -12.37
CA ARG A 86 14.84 15.05 -13.48
C ARG A 86 14.18 15.20 -14.85
N THR A 87 12.92 14.78 -14.97
CA THR A 87 12.21 14.77 -16.26
C THR A 87 11.19 15.90 -16.40
N TYR A 88 10.42 16.15 -15.37
CA TYR A 88 9.26 17.08 -15.40
C TYR A 88 9.42 18.27 -14.45
N GLY A 89 10.54 18.32 -13.71
CA GLY A 89 10.87 19.40 -12.80
C GLY A 89 10.15 19.33 -11.45
N ASN A 90 10.52 20.26 -10.59
CA ASN A 90 10.19 20.26 -9.17
C ASN A 90 8.67 20.24 -8.87
N THR A 91 7.87 20.96 -9.68
CA THR A 91 6.41 21.03 -9.44
C THR A 91 5.72 19.68 -9.66
N MET A 92 6.05 18.97 -10.76
CA MET A 92 5.44 17.68 -11.04
C MET A 92 6.00 16.61 -10.08
N SER A 93 7.27 16.70 -9.74
CA SER A 93 7.90 15.87 -8.69
C SER A 93 7.20 16.04 -7.34
N TYR A 94 6.87 17.29 -6.95
CA TYR A 94 6.09 17.58 -5.76
C TYR A 94 4.72 16.91 -5.78
N ILE A 95 3.96 17.07 -6.86
CA ILE A 95 2.63 16.48 -7.01
C ILE A 95 2.72 14.95 -6.90
N THR A 96 3.66 14.35 -7.63
CA THR A 96 3.86 12.89 -7.63
C THR A 96 4.25 12.37 -6.25
N GLY A 97 5.21 13.01 -5.59
CA GLY A 97 5.64 12.65 -4.24
C GLY A 97 4.52 12.83 -3.20
N TRP A 98 3.69 13.87 -3.35
CA TRP A 98 2.56 14.14 -2.46
C TRP A 98 1.44 13.12 -2.62
N PHE A 99 1.15 12.68 -3.86
CA PHE A 99 0.22 11.57 -4.11
C PHE A 99 0.76 10.24 -3.59
N LEU A 100 2.04 9.93 -3.84
CA LEU A 100 2.65 8.72 -3.30
C LEU A 100 2.62 8.69 -1.77
N ALA A 101 2.90 9.84 -1.15
CA ALA A 101 2.80 9.97 0.30
C ALA A 101 1.37 9.72 0.81
N LEU A 102 0.33 10.18 0.10
CA LEU A 102 -1.07 9.85 0.41
C LEU A 102 -1.32 8.34 0.30
N GLY A 103 -0.95 7.74 -0.85
CA GLY A 103 -1.18 6.33 -1.09
C GLY A 103 -0.60 5.44 0.01
N ASN A 104 0.66 5.71 0.38
CA ASN A 104 1.35 4.94 1.41
C ASN A 104 0.88 5.31 2.83
N ALA A 105 0.59 6.58 3.12
CA ALA A 105 0.15 7.01 4.45
C ALA A 105 -1.20 6.40 4.83
N ILE A 106 -2.12 6.22 3.87
CA ILE A 106 -3.45 5.63 4.10
C ILE A 106 -3.36 4.20 4.63
N LEU A 107 -2.32 3.43 4.27
CA LEU A 107 -2.17 2.08 4.79
C LEU A 107 -2.03 2.04 6.32
N CYS A 108 -1.46 3.06 6.94
CA CYS A 108 -1.32 3.09 8.40
C CYS A 108 -2.68 3.15 9.13
N PRO A 109 -3.58 4.11 8.89
CA PRO A 109 -4.92 4.10 9.47
C PRO A 109 -5.76 2.91 8.97
N TRP A 110 -5.59 2.45 7.73
CA TRP A 110 -6.29 1.28 7.18
C TRP A 110 -6.01 0.02 8.01
N GLU A 111 -4.74 -0.27 8.31
CA GLU A 111 -4.35 -1.41 9.13
C GLU A 111 -4.81 -1.26 10.60
N ALA A 112 -4.88 -0.04 11.12
CA ALA A 112 -5.43 0.21 12.44
C ALA A 112 -6.94 -0.05 12.51
N ILE A 113 -7.70 0.30 11.44
CA ILE A 113 -9.12 -0.09 11.29
C ILE A 113 -9.23 -1.62 11.21
N ALA A 114 -8.33 -2.28 10.49
CA ALA A 114 -8.30 -3.72 10.36
C ALA A 114 -8.22 -4.42 11.73
N ILE A 115 -7.30 -3.99 12.59
CA ILE A 115 -7.18 -4.50 13.96
C ILE A 115 -8.46 -4.26 14.76
N SER A 116 -9.00 -3.04 14.74
CA SER A 116 -10.24 -2.70 15.46
C SER A 116 -11.41 -3.57 15.00
N THR A 117 -11.53 -3.81 13.68
CA THR A 117 -12.57 -4.65 13.08
C THR A 117 -12.46 -6.10 13.52
N LEU A 118 -11.24 -6.67 13.47
CA LEU A 118 -11.01 -8.06 13.89
C LEU A 118 -11.30 -8.24 15.38
N VAL A 119 -10.88 -7.29 16.22
CA VAL A 119 -11.17 -7.32 17.65
C VAL A 119 -12.67 -7.17 17.91
N SER A 120 -13.34 -6.26 17.22
CA SER A 120 -14.79 -6.07 17.37
C SER A 120 -15.56 -7.28 16.87
N ASP A 121 -15.33 -7.71 15.62
CA ASP A 121 -16.21 -8.66 14.95
C ASP A 121 -15.92 -10.11 15.37
N MET A 122 -14.65 -10.49 15.45
CA MET A 122 -14.27 -11.88 15.71
C MET A 122 -14.05 -12.17 17.19
N PHE A 123 -13.25 -11.35 17.90
CA PHE A 123 -13.09 -11.52 19.33
C PHE A 123 -14.34 -11.08 20.10
N GLY A 124 -15.13 -10.12 19.59
CA GLY A 124 -16.39 -9.72 20.17
C GLY A 124 -17.45 -10.84 20.22
N ASP A 125 -17.38 -11.81 19.30
CA ASP A 125 -18.22 -13.02 19.33
C ASP A 125 -17.78 -13.99 20.43
N LEU A 126 -16.48 -14.02 20.79
CA LEU A 126 -15.93 -14.83 21.86
C LEU A 126 -16.06 -14.14 23.22
N PHE A 127 -15.92 -12.84 23.24
CA PHE A 127 -15.91 -11.99 24.43
C PHE A 127 -16.83 -10.79 24.26
N PRO A 128 -18.15 -10.93 24.54
CA PRO A 128 -19.14 -9.86 24.33
C PRO A 128 -18.82 -8.54 25.05
N ILE A 129 -18.01 -8.57 26.11
CA ILE A 129 -17.53 -7.38 26.81
C ILE A 129 -16.83 -6.37 25.87
N LEU A 130 -16.22 -6.83 24.79
CA LEU A 130 -15.55 -5.98 23.82
C LEU A 130 -16.54 -5.04 23.09
N ARG A 131 -17.81 -5.42 22.99
CA ARG A 131 -18.90 -4.62 22.39
C ARG A 131 -19.78 -3.93 23.41
N SER A 132 -19.41 -3.91 24.69
CA SER A 132 -20.26 -3.37 25.76
C SER A 132 -20.47 -1.84 25.67
N ILE A 133 -19.48 -1.11 25.18
CA ILE A 133 -19.52 0.34 25.08
C ILE A 133 -19.40 0.76 23.62
N LYS A 134 -20.53 1.12 23.03
CA LYS A 134 -20.59 1.73 21.70
C LYS A 134 -20.31 3.22 21.81
N LEU A 135 -19.36 3.74 21.02
CA LEU A 135 -19.03 5.16 20.95
C LEU A 135 -20.01 5.89 20.01
N TYR A 136 -20.11 5.42 18.77
CA TYR A 136 -20.95 5.98 17.70
C TYR A 136 -21.08 5.00 16.54
N SER A 137 -21.85 5.38 15.53
CA SER A 137 -21.88 4.70 14.22
C SER A 137 -21.43 5.64 13.12
N ILE A 138 -20.59 5.17 12.23
CA ILE A 138 -20.15 5.92 11.04
C ILE A 138 -20.45 5.10 9.79
N MET A 139 -21.14 5.69 8.81
CA MET A 139 -21.57 5.01 7.57
C MET A 139 -22.33 3.70 7.84
N GLY A 140 -23.04 3.59 8.99
CA GLY A 140 -23.78 2.40 9.39
C GLY A 140 -22.93 1.28 10.02
N ALA A 141 -21.63 1.51 10.29
CA ALA A 141 -20.80 0.61 11.08
C ALA A 141 -20.60 1.16 12.50
N ASP A 142 -20.77 0.27 13.48
CA ASP A 142 -20.60 0.65 14.90
C ASP A 142 -19.12 0.66 15.30
N VAL A 143 -18.73 1.68 16.06
CA VAL A 143 -17.40 1.83 16.65
C VAL A 143 -17.50 1.62 18.15
N TYR A 144 -16.72 0.70 18.69
CA TYR A 144 -16.74 0.32 20.12
C TYR A 144 -15.47 0.75 20.82
N LEU A 145 -15.59 1.13 22.11
CA LEU A 145 -14.47 1.66 22.90
C LEU A 145 -13.31 0.68 23.03
N LEU A 146 -13.55 -0.54 23.50
CA LEU A 146 -12.49 -1.51 23.78
C LEU A 146 -11.71 -1.94 22.53
N PRO A 147 -12.35 -2.30 21.39
CA PRO A 147 -11.64 -2.56 20.14
C PRO A 147 -10.80 -1.38 19.66
N THR A 148 -11.32 -0.16 19.81
CA THR A 148 -10.59 1.07 19.46
C THR A 148 -9.34 1.25 20.34
N VAL A 149 -9.45 1.08 21.66
CA VAL A 149 -8.31 1.17 22.59
C VAL A 149 -7.25 0.09 22.29
N ILE A 150 -7.67 -1.13 22.01
CA ILE A 150 -6.75 -2.22 21.64
C ILE A 150 -6.02 -1.86 20.34
N ALA A 151 -6.74 -1.45 19.29
CA ALA A 151 -6.14 -1.05 18.01
C ALA A 151 -5.18 0.16 18.18
N LEU A 152 -5.54 1.14 19.00
CA LEU A 152 -4.65 2.24 19.35
C LEU A 152 -3.36 1.77 20.05
N SER A 153 -3.44 0.78 20.93
CA SER A 153 -2.26 0.24 21.61
C SER A 153 -1.27 -0.37 20.60
N PHE A 154 -1.76 -1.14 19.61
CA PHE A 154 -0.95 -1.67 18.53
C PHE A 154 -0.38 -0.55 17.63
N ALA A 155 -1.20 0.43 17.26
CA ALA A 155 -0.77 1.57 16.47
C ALA A 155 0.33 2.38 17.18
N VAL A 156 0.15 2.70 18.45
CA VAL A 156 1.14 3.40 19.27
C VAL A 156 2.43 2.60 19.39
N TYR A 157 2.35 1.28 19.54
CA TYR A 157 3.54 0.44 19.55
C TYR A 157 4.33 0.56 18.23
N VAL A 158 3.67 0.47 17.07
CA VAL A 158 4.32 0.64 15.75
C VAL A 158 4.91 2.05 15.61
N ILE A 159 4.19 3.08 16.03
CA ILE A 159 4.67 4.47 16.03
C ILE A 159 5.97 4.57 16.84
N ILE A 160 5.99 4.05 18.08
CA ILE A 160 7.19 4.06 18.94
C ILE A 160 8.36 3.36 18.27
N GLN A 161 8.15 2.19 17.62
CA GLN A 161 9.23 1.48 16.93
C GLN A 161 9.84 2.34 15.79
N ASN A 162 9.01 3.06 15.03
CA ASN A 162 9.49 3.94 13.97
C ASN A 162 10.22 5.19 14.51
N PHE A 163 9.88 5.67 15.69
CA PHE A 163 10.66 6.72 16.36
C PHE A 163 11.99 6.22 16.94
N ARG A 164 12.08 4.93 17.32
CA ARG A 164 13.30 4.32 17.85
C ARG A 164 14.34 3.98 16.76
N GLY A 165 13.92 3.90 15.51
CA GLY A 165 14.82 3.68 14.37
C GLY A 165 14.55 2.39 13.59
N ALA A 166 15.19 2.28 12.42
CA ALA A 166 14.90 1.25 11.42
C ALA A 166 15.20 -0.19 11.88
N SER A 167 16.22 -0.41 12.73
CA SER A 167 16.61 -1.75 13.17
C SER A 167 15.56 -2.42 14.08
N ALA A 168 14.95 -1.64 14.99
CA ALA A 168 13.89 -2.13 15.87
C ALA A 168 12.63 -2.51 15.06
N ALA A 169 12.29 -1.70 14.06
CA ALA A 169 11.17 -1.94 13.18
C ALA A 169 11.37 -3.20 12.29
N ALA A 170 12.59 -3.42 11.77
CA ALA A 170 12.89 -4.50 10.85
C ALA A 170 12.77 -5.91 11.46
N SER A 171 13.21 -6.09 12.72
CA SER A 171 13.12 -7.39 13.39
C SER A 171 11.67 -7.81 13.66
N LEU A 172 10.82 -6.88 14.08
CA LEU A 172 9.39 -7.10 14.23
C LEU A 172 8.75 -7.47 12.89
N GLN A 173 9.05 -6.72 11.85
CA GLN A 173 8.55 -6.97 10.50
C GLN A 173 8.86 -8.39 10.02
N ALA A 174 10.11 -8.84 10.16
CA ALA A 174 10.53 -10.17 9.72
C ALA A 174 9.78 -11.30 10.45
N PHE A 175 9.53 -11.15 11.74
CA PHE A 175 8.76 -12.13 12.52
C PHE A 175 7.29 -12.17 12.06
N LEU A 176 6.64 -11.01 11.97
CA LEU A 176 5.22 -10.91 11.60
C LEU A 176 4.97 -11.43 10.19
N THR A 177 5.83 -11.09 9.23
CA THR A 177 5.72 -11.55 7.85
C THR A 177 5.82 -13.08 7.76
N LYS A 178 6.77 -13.70 8.47
CA LYS A 178 6.92 -15.16 8.47
C LYS A 178 5.70 -15.85 9.09
N ALA A 179 5.22 -15.37 10.23
CA ALA A 179 4.03 -15.91 10.89
C ALA A 179 2.79 -15.81 10.00
N LEU A 180 2.59 -14.65 9.35
CA LEU A 180 1.48 -14.42 8.43
C LEU A 180 1.56 -15.36 7.22
N LEU A 181 2.72 -15.47 6.56
CA LEU A 181 2.89 -16.34 5.39
C LEU A 181 2.63 -17.82 5.73
N CYS A 182 3.17 -18.32 6.84
CA CYS A 182 2.93 -19.69 7.27
C CYS A 182 1.44 -19.95 7.55
N GLY A 183 0.79 -19.04 8.28
CA GLY A 183 -0.64 -19.14 8.59
C GLY A 183 -1.51 -19.11 7.34
N MET A 184 -1.20 -18.22 6.40
CA MET A 184 -1.89 -18.10 5.12
C MET A 184 -1.81 -19.38 4.28
N ILE A 185 -0.60 -19.91 4.07
CA ILE A 185 -0.38 -21.13 3.28
C ILE A 185 -1.17 -22.28 3.89
N LEU A 186 -1.14 -22.40 5.22
CA LEU A 186 -1.90 -23.42 5.93
C LEU A 186 -3.41 -23.24 5.76
N ALA A 187 -3.93 -22.03 5.98
CA ALA A 187 -5.36 -21.73 5.86
C ALA A 187 -5.87 -21.96 4.45
N MET A 188 -5.15 -21.46 3.43
CA MET A 188 -5.50 -21.66 2.03
C MET A 188 -5.41 -23.12 1.60
N GLY A 189 -4.36 -23.84 2.03
CA GLY A 189 -4.20 -25.27 1.72
C GLY A 189 -5.34 -26.11 2.27
N ILE A 190 -5.75 -25.88 3.52
CA ILE A 190 -6.90 -26.57 4.11
C ILE A 190 -8.20 -26.18 3.41
N SER A 191 -8.38 -24.91 3.08
CA SER A 191 -9.57 -24.42 2.36
C SER A 191 -9.70 -25.05 0.98
N LEU A 192 -8.61 -25.20 0.23
CA LEU A 192 -8.59 -25.88 -1.07
C LEU A 192 -9.00 -27.37 -0.98
N VAL A 193 -8.59 -28.05 0.08
CA VAL A 193 -8.95 -29.48 0.28
C VAL A 193 -10.40 -29.65 0.69
N LYS A 194 -10.97 -28.68 1.39
CA LYS A 194 -12.35 -28.74 1.91
C LYS A 194 -13.38 -28.11 0.99
N GLY A 195 -12.95 -27.21 0.10
CA GLY A 195 -13.81 -26.50 -0.83
C GLY A 195 -14.16 -27.33 -2.07
N GLY A 196 -15.24 -26.95 -2.74
CA GLY A 196 -15.67 -27.52 -4.01
C GLY A 196 -15.98 -26.43 -5.06
N PRO A 197 -15.75 -26.71 -6.36
CA PRO A 197 -15.99 -25.74 -7.43
C PRO A 197 -17.47 -25.36 -7.59
N GLU A 198 -18.40 -26.18 -7.10
CA GLU A 198 -19.83 -25.90 -7.06
C GLU A 198 -20.16 -24.67 -6.22
N ASN A 199 -19.39 -24.39 -5.17
CA ASN A 199 -19.61 -23.26 -4.27
C ASN A 199 -19.28 -21.89 -4.90
N ILE A 200 -18.56 -21.88 -6.04
CA ILE A 200 -18.26 -20.67 -6.80
C ILE A 200 -19.48 -20.24 -7.66
N GLN A 201 -20.50 -21.08 -7.78
CA GLN A 201 -21.72 -20.77 -8.49
C GLN A 201 -22.71 -20.00 -7.57
N PRO A 202 -23.52 -19.10 -8.15
CA PRO A 202 -23.50 -18.65 -9.55
C PRO A 202 -22.24 -17.83 -9.87
N ILE A 203 -21.75 -17.89 -11.13
CA ILE A 203 -20.55 -17.16 -11.56
C ILE A 203 -20.69 -15.64 -11.36
N PHE A 204 -21.93 -15.15 -11.47
CA PHE A 204 -22.27 -13.75 -11.21
C PHE A 204 -23.61 -13.66 -10.47
N ALA A 205 -23.62 -12.87 -9.39
CA ALA A 205 -24.83 -12.45 -8.69
C ALA A 205 -24.64 -11.08 -8.06
N SER A 206 -25.69 -10.28 -8.05
CA SER A 206 -25.71 -9.03 -7.29
C SER A 206 -26.18 -9.34 -5.86
N VAL A 207 -25.29 -9.21 -4.90
CA VAL A 207 -25.57 -9.46 -3.47
C VAL A 207 -25.13 -8.27 -2.63
N GLU A 208 -25.87 -7.98 -1.56
CA GLU A 208 -25.47 -6.99 -0.56
C GLU A 208 -24.56 -7.65 0.49
N GLY A 209 -23.54 -6.95 0.92
CA GLY A 209 -22.56 -7.44 1.88
C GLY A 209 -22.30 -6.52 3.05
N ALA A 210 -21.53 -7.03 4.01
CA ALA A 210 -21.26 -6.36 5.28
C ALA A 210 -20.49 -5.04 5.16
N ALA A 211 -19.55 -4.92 4.22
CA ALA A 211 -18.67 -3.76 4.09
C ALA A 211 -18.96 -2.88 2.86
N SER A 212 -19.53 -3.44 1.79
CA SER A 212 -19.89 -2.72 0.57
C SER A 212 -21.40 -2.48 0.48
N SER A 213 -21.80 -1.26 0.11
CA SER A 213 -23.19 -0.90 -0.09
C SER A 213 -23.71 -1.18 -1.50
N THR A 214 -22.82 -1.46 -2.44
CA THR A 214 -23.15 -1.64 -3.86
C THR A 214 -22.44 -2.82 -4.46
N SER A 215 -23.19 -3.71 -5.06
CA SER A 215 -22.70 -4.79 -5.92
C SER A 215 -22.76 -4.35 -7.38
N ALA A 216 -21.91 -4.94 -8.21
CA ALA A 216 -21.88 -4.66 -9.64
C ALA A 216 -23.22 -5.03 -10.32
N SER A 217 -23.65 -4.21 -11.28
CA SER A 217 -24.82 -4.49 -12.11
C SER A 217 -24.55 -5.53 -13.20
N THR A 218 -23.29 -5.70 -13.59
CA THR A 218 -22.83 -6.69 -14.58
C THR A 218 -21.46 -7.23 -14.16
N MET A 219 -21.11 -8.43 -14.61
CA MET A 219 -19.80 -9.03 -14.35
C MET A 219 -18.65 -8.14 -14.85
N PHE A 220 -18.82 -7.49 -16.01
CA PHE A 220 -17.81 -6.58 -16.56
C PHE A 220 -17.59 -5.35 -15.66
N ALA A 221 -18.68 -4.72 -15.19
CA ALA A 221 -18.59 -3.63 -14.22
C ALA A 221 -17.90 -4.07 -12.93
N GLY A 222 -18.22 -5.28 -12.45
CA GLY A 222 -17.59 -5.88 -11.28
C GLY A 222 -16.10 -6.09 -11.44
N ILE A 223 -15.66 -6.62 -12.58
CA ILE A 223 -14.23 -6.78 -12.90
C ILE A 223 -13.52 -5.41 -12.85
N ILE A 224 -14.10 -4.37 -13.47
CA ILE A 224 -13.51 -3.03 -13.48
C ILE A 224 -13.44 -2.45 -12.06
N SER A 225 -14.51 -2.60 -11.28
CA SER A 225 -14.58 -2.06 -9.92
C SER A 225 -13.55 -2.71 -8.97
N VAL A 226 -13.31 -4.01 -9.11
CA VAL A 226 -12.23 -4.69 -8.35
C VAL A 226 -10.85 -4.35 -8.91
N LEU A 227 -10.71 -4.26 -10.25
CA LEU A 227 -9.43 -3.97 -10.91
C LEU A 227 -8.80 -2.67 -10.41
N VAL A 228 -9.58 -1.61 -10.24
CA VAL A 228 -9.05 -0.30 -9.78
C VAL A 228 -8.60 -0.31 -8.32
N MET A 229 -9.03 -1.29 -7.52
CA MET A 229 -8.57 -1.50 -6.16
C MET A 229 -7.23 -2.26 -6.11
N THR A 230 -6.92 -3.03 -7.15
CA THR A 230 -5.73 -3.92 -7.14
C THR A 230 -4.41 -3.19 -6.93
N PRO A 231 -4.17 -1.94 -7.39
CA PRO A 231 -2.93 -1.23 -7.08
C PRO A 231 -2.65 -1.09 -5.58
N PHE A 232 -3.69 -0.95 -4.74
CA PHE A 232 -3.53 -0.96 -3.29
C PHE A 232 -2.98 -2.30 -2.78
N PHE A 233 -3.52 -3.41 -3.27
CA PHE A 233 -3.12 -4.76 -2.83
C PHE A 233 -1.79 -5.22 -3.44
N TYR A 234 -1.32 -4.59 -4.49
CA TYR A 234 0.01 -4.79 -5.06
C TYR A 234 1.02 -3.74 -4.58
N ALA A 235 0.60 -2.69 -3.85
CA ALA A 235 1.53 -1.73 -3.26
C ALA A 235 2.52 -2.46 -2.35
N GLY A 236 3.78 -2.06 -2.43
CA GLY A 236 4.89 -2.75 -1.76
C GLY A 236 6.01 -3.18 -2.72
N PHE A 237 5.74 -3.40 -4.01
CA PHE A 237 6.81 -3.64 -4.98
C PHE A 237 7.73 -2.41 -5.14
N ASP A 238 7.22 -1.22 -4.91
CA ASP A 238 7.95 0.04 -4.89
C ASP A 238 8.92 0.16 -3.70
N THR A 239 8.75 -0.65 -2.66
CA THR A 239 9.70 -0.71 -1.53
C THR A 239 11.04 -1.33 -1.94
N ILE A 240 11.05 -2.17 -2.99
CA ILE A 240 12.27 -2.75 -3.56
C ILE A 240 13.21 -1.64 -4.08
N PRO A 241 12.78 -0.73 -4.97
CA PRO A 241 13.57 0.43 -5.40
C PRO A 241 14.01 1.35 -4.26
N GLN A 242 13.17 1.54 -3.25
CA GLN A 242 13.48 2.44 -2.13
C GLN A 242 14.67 1.97 -1.28
N GLN A 243 15.01 0.70 -1.34
CA GLN A 243 16.15 0.09 -0.63
C GLN A 243 17.35 -0.17 -1.54
N ALA A 244 17.36 0.36 -2.75
CA ALA A 244 18.41 0.09 -3.75
C ALA A 244 19.81 0.55 -3.30
N GLU A 245 19.92 1.56 -2.43
CA GLU A 245 21.20 1.98 -1.85
C GLU A 245 21.83 0.93 -0.91
N GLU A 246 21.03 -0.01 -0.39
CA GLU A 246 21.44 -1.10 0.48
C GLU A 246 21.84 -2.37 -0.30
N ALA A 247 21.86 -2.29 -1.64
CA ALA A 247 22.25 -3.40 -2.49
C ALA A 247 23.69 -3.85 -2.21
N ALA A 248 23.89 -5.18 -2.11
CA ALA A 248 25.22 -5.76 -1.90
C ALA A 248 26.19 -5.37 -3.03
N GLU A 249 27.46 -5.20 -2.70
CA GLU A 249 28.49 -4.95 -3.68
C GLU A 249 28.56 -6.12 -4.68
N GLY A 250 28.56 -5.80 -5.98
CA GLY A 250 28.53 -6.81 -7.04
C GLY A 250 27.15 -7.36 -7.38
N LEU A 251 26.05 -6.73 -6.91
CA LEU A 251 24.70 -7.12 -7.29
C LEU A 251 24.53 -7.12 -8.81
N ASP A 252 23.92 -8.19 -9.36
CA ASP A 252 23.59 -8.27 -10.78
C ASP A 252 22.35 -7.42 -11.11
N TRP A 253 22.59 -6.15 -11.39
CA TRP A 253 21.55 -5.19 -11.76
C TRP A 253 20.74 -5.57 -13.01
N ASN A 254 21.30 -6.44 -13.89
CA ASN A 254 20.57 -6.93 -15.06
C ASN A 254 19.36 -7.79 -14.68
N LYS A 255 19.36 -8.38 -13.49
CA LYS A 255 18.27 -9.20 -12.97
C LYS A 255 17.31 -8.44 -12.08
N PHE A 256 17.62 -7.20 -11.69
CA PHE A 256 16.86 -6.46 -10.68
C PHE A 256 15.38 -6.28 -11.04
N GLY A 257 15.07 -5.87 -12.27
CA GLY A 257 13.68 -5.73 -12.71
C GLY A 257 12.92 -7.05 -12.79
N ARG A 258 13.63 -8.20 -12.99
CA ARG A 258 13.00 -9.53 -12.96
C ARG A 258 12.54 -9.90 -11.56
N VAL A 259 13.24 -9.44 -10.53
CA VAL A 259 12.85 -9.65 -9.13
C VAL A 259 11.52 -8.96 -8.82
N ILE A 260 11.34 -7.72 -9.29
CA ILE A 260 10.08 -6.97 -9.15
C ILE A 260 8.95 -7.67 -9.88
N SER A 261 9.19 -8.09 -11.13
CA SER A 261 8.20 -8.81 -11.93
C SER A 261 7.81 -10.15 -11.28
N LEU A 262 8.77 -10.87 -10.72
CA LEU A 262 8.51 -12.14 -10.01
C LEU A 262 7.68 -11.91 -8.74
N ALA A 263 7.95 -10.84 -7.97
CA ALA A 263 7.16 -10.49 -6.79
C ALA A 263 5.70 -10.17 -7.17
N LEU A 264 5.49 -9.41 -8.25
CA LEU A 264 4.14 -9.10 -8.75
C LEU A 264 3.39 -10.36 -9.23
N LEU A 265 4.05 -11.23 -10.00
CA LEU A 265 3.43 -12.48 -10.48
C LEU A 265 3.10 -13.43 -9.33
N ALA A 266 4.02 -13.60 -8.38
CA ALA A 266 3.80 -14.43 -7.21
C ALA A 266 2.63 -13.92 -6.37
N SER A 267 2.52 -12.59 -6.21
CA SER A 267 1.41 -11.96 -5.48
C SER A 267 0.09 -12.10 -6.24
N GLY A 268 0.09 -11.97 -7.58
CA GLY A 268 -1.10 -12.21 -8.40
C GLY A 268 -1.61 -13.63 -8.28
N GLY A 269 -0.71 -14.61 -8.38
CA GLY A 269 -1.02 -16.02 -8.14
C GLY A 269 -1.57 -16.26 -6.74
N PHE A 270 -0.97 -15.63 -5.73
CA PHE A 270 -1.43 -15.70 -4.35
C PHE A 270 -2.88 -15.19 -4.21
N TYR A 271 -3.20 -14.00 -4.71
CA TYR A 271 -4.56 -13.45 -4.60
C TYR A 271 -5.59 -14.29 -5.34
N MET A 272 -5.24 -14.83 -6.51
CA MET A 272 -6.11 -15.76 -7.25
C MET A 272 -6.41 -17.01 -6.43
N VAL A 273 -5.38 -17.66 -5.87
CA VAL A 273 -5.55 -18.86 -5.03
C VAL A 273 -6.32 -18.52 -3.75
N CYS A 274 -6.07 -17.35 -3.16
CA CYS A 274 -6.80 -16.88 -1.97
C CYS A 274 -8.30 -16.74 -2.25
N ILE A 275 -8.69 -16.03 -3.30
CA ILE A 275 -10.10 -15.82 -3.66
C ILE A 275 -10.79 -17.18 -3.95
N TYR A 276 -10.12 -18.04 -4.73
CA TYR A 276 -10.65 -19.36 -5.03
C TYR A 276 -10.80 -20.23 -3.78
N SER A 277 -9.75 -20.35 -2.96
CA SER A 277 -9.74 -21.24 -1.80
C SER A 277 -10.82 -20.89 -0.78
N PHE A 278 -10.99 -19.61 -0.47
CA PHE A 278 -12.02 -19.16 0.47
C PHE A 278 -13.41 -19.14 -0.15
N GLY A 279 -13.55 -18.72 -1.41
CA GLY A 279 -14.84 -18.69 -2.12
C GLY A 279 -15.41 -20.06 -2.44
N SER A 280 -14.61 -21.13 -2.36
CA SER A 280 -15.03 -22.52 -2.63
C SER A 280 -15.44 -23.32 -1.39
N ILE A 281 -15.26 -22.79 -0.15
CA ILE A 281 -15.54 -23.54 1.09
C ILE A 281 -17.05 -23.78 1.26
N ILE A 282 -17.83 -22.74 1.09
CA ILE A 282 -19.32 -22.75 1.12
C ILE A 282 -19.82 -21.90 -0.06
N PRO A 283 -21.11 -21.98 -0.44
CA PRO A 283 -21.65 -21.11 -1.48
C PRO A 283 -21.25 -19.64 -1.23
N TRP A 284 -20.58 -19.03 -2.21
CA TRP A 284 -19.97 -17.71 -2.01
C TRP A 284 -20.98 -16.62 -1.64
N THR A 285 -22.25 -16.77 -2.06
CA THR A 285 -23.35 -15.88 -1.68
C THR A 285 -23.67 -15.93 -0.19
N ASP A 286 -23.41 -17.07 0.48
CA ASP A 286 -23.52 -17.20 1.93
C ASP A 286 -22.22 -16.79 2.63
N PHE A 287 -21.08 -17.11 2.01
CA PHE A 287 -19.75 -16.71 2.50
C PHE A 287 -19.68 -15.20 2.77
N VAL A 288 -20.13 -14.37 1.84
CA VAL A 288 -20.06 -12.91 1.94
C VAL A 288 -21.01 -12.27 2.95
N LYS A 289 -21.94 -13.02 3.54
CA LYS A 289 -22.85 -12.51 4.60
C LYS A 289 -22.15 -12.28 5.94
N SER A 290 -20.99 -12.92 6.15
CA SER A 290 -20.20 -12.70 7.36
C SER A 290 -19.40 -11.40 7.28
N SER A 291 -19.15 -10.78 8.41
CA SER A 291 -18.35 -9.56 8.49
C SER A 291 -16.85 -9.78 8.18
N VAL A 292 -16.31 -10.95 8.51
CA VAL A 292 -14.95 -11.39 8.17
C VAL A 292 -15.02 -12.82 7.63
N PRO A 293 -15.43 -12.98 6.36
CA PRO A 293 -15.85 -14.27 5.82
C PRO A 293 -14.75 -15.34 5.88
N ALA A 294 -13.51 -14.98 5.59
CA ALA A 294 -12.39 -15.91 5.61
C ALA A 294 -12.21 -16.59 6.98
N LEU A 295 -12.24 -15.81 8.06
CA LEU A 295 -12.12 -16.36 9.42
C LEU A 295 -13.36 -17.11 9.87
N ALA A 296 -14.56 -16.60 9.51
CA ALA A 296 -15.82 -17.28 9.83
C ALA A 296 -15.86 -18.70 9.24
N CYS A 297 -15.41 -18.88 8.00
CA CYS A 297 -15.33 -20.20 7.38
C CYS A 297 -14.27 -21.10 8.03
N LEU A 298 -13.13 -20.58 8.43
CA LEU A 298 -12.13 -21.40 9.14
C LEU A 298 -12.68 -21.95 10.47
N LYS A 299 -13.56 -21.20 11.14
CA LYS A 299 -14.24 -21.65 12.37
C LYS A 299 -15.11 -22.91 12.12
N THR A 300 -15.73 -23.03 10.95
CA THR A 300 -16.53 -24.22 10.60
C THR A 300 -15.68 -25.44 10.26
N ILE A 301 -14.42 -25.22 9.83
CA ILE A 301 -13.48 -26.29 9.45
C ILE A 301 -12.76 -26.84 10.69
N ASN A 302 -12.14 -25.93 11.48
CA ASN A 302 -11.36 -26.32 12.65
C ASN A 302 -11.16 -25.13 13.60
N ILE A 303 -11.60 -25.30 14.85
CA ILE A 303 -11.55 -24.23 15.86
C ILE A 303 -10.10 -23.81 16.21
N PHE A 304 -9.14 -24.72 16.22
CA PHE A 304 -7.74 -24.39 16.52
C PHE A 304 -7.12 -23.59 15.39
N LEU A 305 -7.41 -23.95 14.13
CA LEU A 305 -6.98 -23.18 12.95
C LEU A 305 -7.59 -21.79 12.97
N TYR A 306 -8.87 -21.68 13.29
CA TYR A 306 -9.57 -20.38 13.44
C TYR A 306 -8.89 -19.51 14.49
N ILE A 307 -8.63 -20.02 15.69
CA ILE A 307 -8.00 -19.26 16.78
C ILE A 307 -6.57 -18.83 16.38
N ALA A 308 -5.79 -19.74 15.81
CA ALA A 308 -4.45 -19.42 15.34
C ALA A 308 -4.46 -18.33 14.27
N MET A 309 -5.34 -18.45 13.27
CA MET A 309 -5.46 -17.45 12.21
C MET A 309 -6.04 -16.12 12.71
N LEU A 310 -6.94 -16.15 13.66
CA LEU A 310 -7.47 -14.94 14.30
C LEU A 310 -6.37 -14.16 15.02
N CYS A 311 -5.51 -14.86 15.78
CA CYS A 311 -4.35 -14.24 16.44
C CYS A 311 -3.37 -13.65 15.40
N ILE A 312 -3.01 -14.44 14.38
CA ILE A 312 -2.09 -14.01 13.32
C ILE A 312 -2.67 -12.83 12.55
N ALA A 313 -3.95 -12.89 12.18
CA ALA A 313 -4.62 -11.81 11.43
C ALA A 313 -4.75 -10.52 12.25
N THR A 314 -4.87 -10.61 13.58
CA THR A 314 -4.98 -9.42 14.43
C THR A 314 -3.63 -8.73 14.64
N ILE A 315 -2.55 -9.50 14.73
CA ILE A 315 -1.19 -8.95 14.90
C ILE A 315 -0.58 -8.57 13.54
N GLY A 316 -0.93 -9.30 12.48
CA GLY A 316 -0.38 -9.16 11.12
C GLY A 316 -0.42 -7.75 10.54
N PRO A 317 -1.48 -6.95 10.75
CA PRO A 317 -1.58 -5.57 10.28
C PRO A 317 -0.44 -4.65 10.74
N MET A 318 0.21 -4.96 11.85
CA MET A 318 1.37 -4.20 12.32
C MET A 318 2.55 -4.25 11.34
N GLY A 319 2.68 -5.31 10.55
CA GLY A 319 3.72 -5.48 9.56
C GLY A 319 3.64 -4.44 8.43
N PRO A 320 2.60 -4.45 7.60
CA PRO A 320 2.38 -3.45 6.57
C PRO A 320 2.35 -2.03 7.15
N MET A 321 1.65 -1.79 8.27
CA MET A 321 1.64 -0.50 8.95
C MET A 321 3.05 0.02 9.20
N ASN A 322 3.93 -0.82 9.74
CA ASN A 322 5.32 -0.45 10.01
C ASN A 322 6.13 -0.16 8.73
N SER A 323 5.97 -0.98 7.70
CA SER A 323 6.65 -0.80 6.41
C SER A 323 6.27 0.50 5.72
N PHE A 324 4.97 0.76 5.59
CA PHE A 324 4.47 1.96 4.92
C PHE A 324 4.66 3.23 5.73
N TYR A 325 4.65 3.13 7.07
CA TYR A 325 5.04 4.23 7.94
C TYR A 325 6.47 4.68 7.64
N GLY A 326 7.42 3.74 7.65
CA GLY A 326 8.82 4.00 7.33
C GLY A 326 9.04 4.50 5.90
N ALA A 327 8.37 3.90 4.90
CA ALA A 327 8.46 4.31 3.51
C ALA A 327 7.94 5.74 3.30
N THR A 328 6.76 6.07 3.83
CA THR A 328 6.17 7.40 3.70
C THR A 328 7.04 8.47 4.37
N SER A 329 7.61 8.18 5.54
CA SER A 329 8.49 9.12 6.22
C SER A 329 9.74 9.44 5.40
N ARG A 330 10.29 8.47 4.68
CA ARG A 330 11.44 8.65 3.76
C ARG A 330 11.08 9.44 2.51
N ILE A 331 9.88 9.22 1.94
CA ILE A 331 9.37 10.03 0.83
C ILE A 331 9.26 11.49 1.23
N MET A 332 8.66 11.79 2.39
CA MET A 332 8.53 13.16 2.89
C MET A 332 9.90 13.79 3.21
N LEU A 333 10.85 13.01 3.72
CA LEU A 333 12.23 13.45 3.93
C LEU A 333 12.90 13.84 2.60
N ALA A 334 12.76 13.00 1.56
CA ALA A 334 13.31 13.28 0.23
C ALA A 334 12.71 14.55 -0.37
N MET A 335 11.38 14.73 -0.24
CA MET A 335 10.69 15.97 -0.65
C MET A 335 11.19 17.19 0.14
N GLY A 336 11.42 17.05 1.44
CA GLY A 336 11.98 18.11 2.29
C GLY A 336 13.38 18.51 1.86
N ARG A 337 14.26 17.54 1.59
CA ARG A 337 15.63 17.77 1.10
C ARG A 337 15.67 18.48 -0.26
N LYS A 338 14.69 18.24 -1.12
CA LYS A 338 14.52 18.93 -2.40
C LYS A 338 13.87 20.31 -2.27
N GLY A 339 13.57 20.78 -1.06
CA GLY A 339 12.87 22.05 -0.83
C GLY A 339 11.42 22.07 -1.29
N GLN A 340 10.81 20.90 -1.47
CA GLN A 340 9.40 20.74 -1.85
C GLN A 340 8.48 20.84 -0.63
N LEU A 341 8.96 20.48 0.55
CA LEU A 341 8.30 20.62 1.86
C LEU A 341 9.11 21.56 2.77
N PRO A 342 8.52 22.07 3.85
CA PRO A 342 9.22 22.86 4.85
C PRO A 342 10.49 22.17 5.36
N ARG A 343 11.51 22.99 5.71
CA ARG A 343 12.84 22.51 6.16
C ARG A 343 12.77 21.48 7.31
N SER A 344 11.76 21.57 8.16
CA SER A 344 11.56 20.61 9.25
C SER A 344 11.37 19.16 8.77
N PHE A 345 10.88 18.95 7.54
CA PHE A 345 10.77 17.62 6.94
C PHE A 345 12.13 17.09 6.42
N ALA A 346 13.11 17.96 6.20
CA ALA A 346 14.46 17.58 5.79
C ALA A 346 15.35 17.19 6.99
N GLU A 347 14.88 17.46 8.21
CA GLU A 347 15.64 17.22 9.43
C GLU A 347 15.45 15.78 9.93
N VAL A 348 16.57 15.17 10.30
CA VAL A 348 16.64 13.83 10.86
C VAL A 348 17.05 13.94 12.32
N ASP A 349 16.35 13.25 13.19
CA ASP A 349 16.70 13.19 14.61
C ASP A 349 18.12 12.58 14.78
N PRO A 350 19.05 13.26 15.44
CA PRO A 350 20.44 12.80 15.54
C PRO A 350 20.61 11.54 16.39
N VAL A 351 19.65 11.20 17.23
CA VAL A 351 19.70 10.04 18.15
C VAL A 351 19.13 8.79 17.45
N SER A 352 17.93 8.92 16.90
CA SER A 352 17.20 7.80 16.29
C SER A 352 17.49 7.60 14.80
N GLY A 353 18.04 8.62 14.12
CA GLY A 353 18.26 8.59 12.68
C GLY A 353 16.95 8.66 11.87
N THR A 354 15.84 9.14 12.45
CA THR A 354 14.52 9.12 11.80
C THR A 354 13.98 10.53 11.52
N PRO A 355 13.15 10.72 10.46
CA PRO A 355 12.55 12.02 10.12
C PRO A 355 11.44 12.40 11.10
N LYS A 356 11.75 13.21 12.12
CA LYS A 356 10.84 13.52 13.24
C LYS A 356 9.51 14.12 12.77
N THR A 357 9.54 15.15 11.91
CA THR A 357 8.31 15.86 11.46
C THR A 357 7.37 14.94 10.66
N ALA A 358 7.94 14.14 9.75
CA ALA A 358 7.17 13.17 8.99
C ALA A 358 6.55 12.10 9.90
N ASN A 359 7.32 11.61 10.88
CA ASN A 359 6.84 10.64 11.85
C ASN A 359 5.69 11.18 12.71
N ILE A 360 5.72 12.45 13.12
CA ILE A 360 4.61 13.08 13.86
C ILE A 360 3.34 13.14 13.00
N LEU A 361 3.45 13.57 11.74
CA LEU A 361 2.30 13.63 10.83
C LEU A 361 1.67 12.24 10.65
N LEU A 362 2.51 11.23 10.41
CA LEU A 362 2.04 9.84 10.24
C LEU A 362 1.44 9.27 11.54
N ALA A 363 1.98 9.63 12.71
CA ALA A 363 1.40 9.23 13.99
C ALA A 363 -0.02 9.76 14.14
N VAL A 364 -0.27 11.02 13.80
CA VAL A 364 -1.62 11.62 13.83
C VAL A 364 -2.57 10.87 12.90
N LEU A 365 -2.15 10.61 11.64
CA LEU A 365 -2.99 9.88 10.68
C LEU A 365 -3.28 8.45 11.16
N THR A 366 -2.28 7.76 11.70
CA THR A 366 -2.43 6.37 12.17
C THR A 366 -3.39 6.28 13.36
N VAL A 367 -3.29 7.20 14.32
CA VAL A 367 -4.15 7.26 15.52
C VAL A 367 -5.61 7.53 15.18
N ILE A 368 -5.89 8.25 14.10
CA ILE A 368 -7.25 8.48 13.61
C ILE A 368 -7.92 7.19 13.11
N GLY A 369 -7.14 6.25 12.58
CA GLY A 369 -7.65 5.03 11.94
C GLY A 369 -8.74 4.29 12.73
N PRO A 370 -8.48 3.81 13.96
CA PRO A 370 -9.46 3.02 14.73
C PRO A 370 -10.81 3.70 14.97
N PHE A 371 -10.86 5.03 14.83
CA PHE A 371 -12.10 5.81 14.96
C PHE A 371 -12.92 5.90 13.67
N LEU A 372 -12.39 5.50 12.52
CA LEU A 372 -13.08 5.65 11.23
C LEU A 372 -14.08 4.52 10.94
N GLY A 373 -13.96 3.39 11.64
CA GLY A 373 -14.87 2.25 11.47
C GLY A 373 -14.66 1.47 10.17
N LYS A 374 -15.17 0.24 10.14
CA LYS A 374 -14.98 -0.76 9.07
C LYS A 374 -15.38 -0.26 7.67
N LYS A 375 -16.47 0.50 7.54
CA LYS A 375 -16.98 0.98 6.25
C LYS A 375 -16.00 1.93 5.52
N MET A 376 -14.99 2.46 6.21
CA MET A 376 -13.94 3.27 5.61
C MET A 376 -12.85 2.43 4.91
N LEU A 377 -12.79 1.12 5.09
CA LEU A 377 -11.77 0.28 4.46
C LEU A 377 -11.80 0.39 2.92
N VAL A 378 -12.98 0.25 2.30
CA VAL A 378 -13.13 0.35 0.83
C VAL A 378 -12.79 1.75 0.31
N PRO A 379 -13.36 2.85 0.85
CA PRO A 379 -12.97 4.20 0.42
C PRO A 379 -11.47 4.49 0.55
N LEU A 380 -10.85 4.12 1.66
CA LEU A 380 -9.42 4.30 1.85
C LEU A 380 -8.59 3.46 0.87
N THR A 381 -9.03 2.24 0.56
CA THR A 381 -8.41 1.40 -0.47
C THR A 381 -8.43 2.08 -1.84
N ASN A 382 -9.59 2.62 -2.26
CA ASN A 382 -9.73 3.28 -3.56
C ASN A 382 -8.87 4.54 -3.65
N VAL A 383 -8.89 5.39 -2.61
CA VAL A 383 -8.06 6.62 -2.58
C VAL A 383 -6.57 6.27 -2.62
N SER A 384 -6.14 5.29 -1.84
CA SER A 384 -4.75 4.84 -1.85
C SER A 384 -4.36 4.24 -3.21
N ALA A 385 -5.23 3.42 -3.82
CA ALA A 385 -5.01 2.86 -5.16
C ALA A 385 -4.84 3.96 -6.21
N LEU A 386 -5.73 4.97 -6.24
CA LEU A 386 -5.60 6.11 -7.14
C LEU A 386 -4.27 6.85 -6.94
N ALA A 387 -3.94 7.16 -5.70
CA ALA A 387 -2.74 7.92 -5.37
C ALA A 387 -1.47 7.15 -5.75
N PHE A 388 -1.42 5.87 -5.46
CA PHE A 388 -0.30 5.00 -5.79
C PHE A 388 -0.14 4.81 -7.30
N ILE A 389 -1.22 4.45 -8.02
CA ILE A 389 -1.13 4.22 -9.47
C ILE A 389 -0.84 5.50 -10.25
N PHE A 390 -1.30 6.67 -9.78
CA PHE A 390 -0.93 7.95 -10.34
C PHE A 390 0.59 8.17 -10.25
N ALA A 391 1.19 7.95 -9.08
CA ALA A 391 2.63 8.07 -8.91
C ALA A 391 3.41 7.09 -9.80
N CYS A 392 2.98 5.84 -9.88
CA CYS A 392 3.56 4.81 -10.76
C CYS A 392 3.46 5.19 -12.25
N THR A 393 2.36 5.80 -12.65
CA THR A 393 2.14 6.29 -14.02
C THR A 393 3.12 7.42 -14.34
N MET A 394 3.32 8.36 -13.42
CA MET A 394 4.29 9.45 -13.60
C MET A 394 5.73 8.95 -13.70
N VAL A 395 6.09 7.91 -12.94
CA VAL A 395 7.39 7.23 -13.08
C VAL A 395 7.53 6.57 -14.46
N SER A 396 6.45 5.98 -14.98
CA SER A 396 6.45 5.38 -16.33
C SER A 396 6.65 6.43 -17.42
N PHE A 397 5.97 7.56 -17.33
CA PHE A 397 6.21 8.70 -18.23
C PHE A 397 7.63 9.26 -18.09
N SER A 398 8.18 9.30 -16.87
CA SER A 398 9.56 9.73 -16.64
C SER A 398 10.55 8.79 -17.33
N CYS A 399 10.37 7.49 -17.21
CA CYS A 399 11.20 6.50 -17.91
C CYS A 399 11.16 6.69 -19.43
N TYR A 400 9.94 6.88 -19.99
CA TYR A 400 9.79 7.13 -21.42
C TYR A 400 10.53 8.39 -21.86
N LYS A 401 10.38 9.50 -21.12
CA LYS A 401 11.05 10.76 -21.40
C LYS A 401 12.58 10.63 -21.29
N MET A 402 13.09 9.99 -20.24
CA MET A 402 14.54 9.76 -20.05
C MET A 402 15.15 8.88 -21.16
N ARG A 403 14.37 8.01 -21.80
CA ARG A 403 14.82 7.26 -22.99
C ARG A 403 14.99 8.15 -24.23
N LEU A 404 14.36 9.34 -24.24
CA LEU A 404 14.48 10.32 -25.34
C LEU A 404 15.56 11.37 -25.03
N THR A 405 15.60 11.86 -23.78
CA THR A 405 16.49 12.97 -23.39
C THR A 405 17.86 12.52 -22.94
N GLU A 406 18.02 11.29 -22.47
CA GLU A 406 19.26 10.74 -21.93
C GLU A 406 19.52 9.35 -22.52
N PRO A 407 19.74 9.22 -23.85
CA PRO A 407 19.95 7.93 -24.51
C PRO A 407 21.20 7.20 -23.99
N ASP A 408 22.24 7.94 -23.60
CA ASP A 408 23.54 7.41 -23.16
C ASP A 408 23.59 7.03 -21.68
N LEU A 409 22.50 7.26 -20.91
CA LEU A 409 22.44 6.85 -19.51
C LEU A 409 22.63 5.32 -19.42
N PRO A 410 23.61 4.81 -18.64
CA PRO A 410 23.80 3.39 -18.44
C PRO A 410 22.54 2.74 -17.83
N ARG A 411 22.01 1.71 -18.50
CA ARG A 411 20.84 0.95 -18.05
C ARG A 411 21.18 -0.53 -18.01
N PRO A 412 21.68 -1.04 -16.89
CA PRO A 412 22.00 -2.47 -16.75
C PRO A 412 20.78 -3.36 -17.00
N TYR A 413 19.61 -3.01 -16.46
CA TYR A 413 18.34 -3.63 -16.80
C TYR A 413 17.56 -2.69 -17.74
N LYS A 414 16.90 -3.27 -18.72
CA LYS A 414 16.03 -2.56 -19.68
C LYS A 414 14.63 -3.19 -19.68
N VAL A 415 13.60 -2.35 -19.74
CA VAL A 415 12.22 -2.81 -19.87
C VAL A 415 12.09 -3.72 -21.08
N PRO A 416 11.50 -4.93 -20.93
CA PRO A 416 11.22 -5.81 -22.07
C PRO A 416 10.37 -5.11 -23.14
N GLY A 417 10.73 -5.27 -24.41
CA GLY A 417 10.09 -4.54 -25.52
C GLY A 417 10.52 -3.07 -25.64
N GLY A 418 11.47 -2.60 -24.82
CA GLY A 418 12.00 -1.23 -24.91
C GLY A 418 10.92 -0.15 -24.78
N LYS A 419 10.88 0.80 -25.73
CA LYS A 419 9.88 1.89 -25.73
C LYS A 419 8.43 1.38 -25.77
N PHE A 420 8.16 0.27 -26.45
CA PHE A 420 6.82 -0.33 -26.50
C PHE A 420 6.38 -0.81 -25.10
N GLY A 421 7.25 -1.53 -24.37
CA GLY A 421 6.95 -1.97 -23.01
C GLY A 421 6.72 -0.81 -22.05
N ILE A 422 7.50 0.29 -22.17
CA ILE A 422 7.30 1.51 -21.39
C ILE A 422 5.95 2.18 -21.75
N SER A 423 5.60 2.22 -23.05
CA SER A 423 4.30 2.75 -23.49
C SER A 423 3.13 1.94 -22.92
N LEU A 424 3.25 0.62 -22.83
CA LEU A 424 2.26 -0.23 -22.16
C LEU A 424 2.13 0.12 -20.67
N ALA A 425 3.23 0.40 -19.97
CA ALA A 425 3.20 0.84 -18.57
C ALA A 425 2.46 2.19 -18.41
N CYS A 426 2.77 3.16 -19.29
CA CYS A 426 2.07 4.44 -19.31
C CYS A 426 0.57 4.26 -19.58
N LEU A 427 0.21 3.43 -20.55
CA LEU A 427 -1.18 3.18 -20.93
C LEU A 427 -1.95 2.48 -19.79
N ALA A 428 -1.37 1.42 -19.21
CA ALA A 428 -2.01 0.64 -18.14
C ALA A 428 -2.28 1.50 -16.90
N GLY A 429 -1.28 2.27 -16.46
CA GLY A 429 -1.45 3.17 -15.33
C GLY A 429 -2.46 4.29 -15.62
N SER A 430 -2.37 4.93 -16.80
CA SER A 430 -3.32 5.98 -17.20
C SER A 430 -4.75 5.45 -17.30
N LEU A 431 -4.94 4.24 -17.81
CA LEU A 431 -6.26 3.61 -17.92
C LEU A 431 -6.90 3.41 -16.54
N ILE A 432 -6.15 2.90 -15.55
CA ILE A 432 -6.67 2.73 -14.18
C ILE A 432 -7.02 4.10 -13.59
N VAL A 433 -6.14 5.09 -13.71
CA VAL A 433 -6.43 6.46 -13.23
C VAL A 433 -7.71 7.01 -13.88
N LEU A 434 -7.86 6.89 -15.19
CA LEU A 434 -9.04 7.38 -15.91
C LEU A 434 -10.32 6.65 -15.47
N LEU A 435 -10.29 5.33 -15.27
CA LEU A 435 -11.43 4.57 -14.76
C LEU A 435 -11.89 5.08 -13.39
N MET A 436 -10.99 5.59 -12.55
CA MET A 436 -11.32 6.09 -11.22
C MET A 436 -11.82 7.54 -11.20
N ILE A 437 -11.42 8.37 -12.17
CA ILE A 437 -11.75 9.80 -12.15
C ILE A 437 -12.86 10.20 -13.13
N VAL A 438 -13.09 9.41 -14.21
CA VAL A 438 -14.07 9.76 -15.24
C VAL A 438 -15.48 9.44 -14.75
N PRO A 439 -16.41 10.42 -14.70
CA PRO A 439 -17.80 10.18 -14.34
C PRO A 439 -18.47 9.18 -15.29
N GLY A 440 -19.28 8.29 -14.74
CA GLY A 440 -19.97 7.23 -15.50
C GLY A 440 -19.17 5.92 -15.60
N SER A 441 -17.91 5.89 -15.20
CA SER A 441 -17.19 4.63 -14.97
C SER A 441 -17.80 3.87 -13.79
N PRO A 442 -17.91 2.53 -13.84
CA PRO A 442 -18.35 1.75 -12.70
C PRO A 442 -17.41 1.82 -11.49
N ALA A 443 -16.21 2.34 -11.68
CA ALA A 443 -15.17 2.49 -10.67
C ALA A 443 -14.88 3.96 -10.28
N THR A 444 -15.75 4.89 -10.71
CA THR A 444 -15.60 6.31 -10.36
C THR A 444 -15.65 6.51 -8.85
N LEU A 445 -14.70 7.30 -8.33
CA LEU A 445 -14.65 7.66 -6.91
C LEU A 445 -15.95 8.33 -6.44
N ASN A 446 -16.42 7.92 -5.27
CA ASN A 446 -17.59 8.51 -4.63
C ASN A 446 -17.24 9.82 -3.90
N ALA A 447 -18.26 10.50 -3.35
CA ALA A 447 -18.07 11.79 -2.70
C ALA A 447 -17.14 11.75 -1.46
N VAL A 448 -17.17 10.64 -0.70
CA VAL A 448 -16.28 10.46 0.47
C VAL A 448 -14.83 10.32 0.00
N GLU A 449 -14.58 9.52 -1.02
CA GLU A 449 -13.26 9.30 -1.61
C GLU A 449 -12.70 10.60 -2.20
N TRP A 450 -13.51 11.34 -2.95
CA TRP A 450 -13.13 12.67 -3.46
C TRP A 450 -12.83 13.66 -2.35
N SER A 451 -13.59 13.65 -1.24
CA SER A 451 -13.33 14.55 -0.11
C SER A 451 -11.95 14.32 0.52
N ILE A 452 -11.51 13.05 0.59
CA ILE A 452 -10.18 12.69 1.10
C ILE A 452 -9.09 13.19 0.13
N VAL A 453 -9.23 12.91 -1.18
CA VAL A 453 -8.27 13.34 -2.21
C VAL A 453 -8.15 14.87 -2.23
N LEU A 454 -9.27 15.59 -2.30
CA LEU A 454 -9.27 17.05 -2.36
C LEU A 454 -8.77 17.69 -1.06
N GLY A 455 -9.11 17.12 0.09
CA GLY A 455 -8.59 17.56 1.39
C GLY A 455 -7.07 17.42 1.46
N TRP A 456 -6.51 16.31 0.99
CA TRP A 456 -5.07 16.10 0.95
C TRP A 456 -4.36 17.06 -0.03
N LEU A 457 -4.96 17.31 -1.19
CA LEU A 457 -4.44 18.28 -2.16
C LEU A 457 -4.47 19.71 -1.60
N ALA A 458 -5.55 20.08 -0.89
CA ALA A 458 -5.65 21.38 -0.25
C ALA A 458 -4.56 21.57 0.82
N ILE A 459 -4.33 20.57 1.67
CA ILE A 459 -3.23 20.59 2.64
C ILE A 459 -1.88 20.78 1.95
N GLY A 460 -1.62 20.02 0.87
CA GLY A 460 -0.40 20.15 0.09
C GLY A 460 -0.23 21.55 -0.51
N LEU A 461 -1.29 22.11 -1.06
CA LEU A 461 -1.26 23.48 -1.62
C LEU A 461 -0.97 24.53 -0.54
N ILE A 462 -1.59 24.41 0.64
CA ILE A 462 -1.35 25.30 1.78
C ILE A 462 0.11 25.21 2.22
N ILE A 463 0.64 24.01 2.42
CA ILE A 463 2.03 23.80 2.80
C ILE A 463 2.98 24.43 1.78
N LYS A 464 2.76 24.20 0.48
CA LYS A 464 3.59 24.74 -0.60
C LYS A 464 3.56 26.26 -0.66
N THR A 465 2.39 26.87 -0.52
CA THR A 465 2.24 28.35 -0.55
C THR A 465 2.88 29.04 0.64
N LEU A 466 2.69 28.48 1.84
CA LEU A 466 3.31 28.98 3.08
C LEU A 466 4.84 28.88 3.02
N HIS A 467 5.35 27.81 2.44
CA HIS A 467 6.79 27.59 2.29
C HIS A 467 7.39 28.60 1.29
N ARG A 468 6.74 28.83 0.14
CA ARG A 468 7.18 29.79 -0.89
C ARG A 468 7.26 31.23 -0.33
N ASN A 469 6.27 31.64 0.46
CA ASN A 469 6.25 32.97 1.05
C ASN A 469 7.38 33.21 2.04
N LYS A 470 7.75 32.20 2.86
CA LYS A 470 8.89 32.30 3.77
C LYS A 470 10.23 32.40 3.04
N THR A 471 10.38 31.72 1.93
CA THR A 471 11.60 31.77 1.11
C THR A 471 11.72 33.14 0.42
N CYS A 472 10.62 33.70 -0.04
CA CYS A 472 10.60 35.05 -0.67
C CYS A 472 10.94 36.16 0.35
N LEU A 473 10.44 36.07 1.58
CA LEU A 473 10.75 37.03 2.66
C LEU A 473 12.22 36.99 3.10
N LEU A 474 12.90 35.83 3.03
CA LEU A 474 14.32 35.69 3.30
C LEU A 474 15.22 36.33 2.24
N TYR A 475 14.76 36.38 0.98
CA TYR A 475 15.48 37.04 -0.11
C TYR A 475 15.24 38.56 -0.19
N THR A 476 14.21 39.08 0.48
CA THR A 476 13.88 40.52 0.52
C THR A 476 14.43 41.25 1.74
N SER A 477 15.05 40.54 2.68
CA SER A 477 15.79 41.19 3.77
C SER A 477 17.13 41.70 3.27
N PRO A 478 17.48 43.00 3.45
CA PRO A 478 18.76 43.52 3.01
C PRO A 478 19.92 42.76 3.66
N SER A 479 20.92 42.47 2.85
CA SER A 479 22.14 41.84 3.34
C SER A 479 22.80 42.75 4.38
N PRO A 480 23.33 42.21 5.50
CA PRO A 480 24.07 42.99 6.49
C PRO A 480 25.37 43.64 5.94
N ARG A 481 25.63 43.51 4.63
CA ARG A 481 26.81 44.13 3.94
C ARG A 481 26.53 45.47 3.27
N ASP A 482 25.25 45.92 3.30
CA ASP A 482 24.83 47.18 2.67
C ASP A 482 24.52 48.28 3.69
N SER A 483 25.09 48.13 4.93
CA SER A 483 25.08 49.15 5.99
C SER A 483 26.47 49.52 6.40
#